data_d30b8ef61c020b03fa13f8a952d42146
#
_entry.id   d30b8ef61c020b03fa13f8a952d42146
#
_cell.length_a   1.000
_cell.length_b   1.000
_cell.length_c   1.000
_cell.angle_alpha   90.00
_cell.angle_beta   90.00
_cell.angle_gamma   90.00
#
_symmetry.space_group_name_H-M   'P 1'
#
loop_
_entity.id
_entity.type
_entity.pdbx_description
1 polymer ?
#
loop_
_entity_poly.entity_id
_entity_poly.type
_entity_poly.pdbx_seq_one_letter_code
_entity_poly.pdbx_strand_id
1 'polypeptide(L)'
;MKKLLSIIVLGLLLSGCARDAKIYPGFVGSNVVGDEFGVKIDNIWKASDALHIADKHCSQFGKKAFIIGQSGYVGIYDCVKQNISGNKNYVSLTLYGSEEDALPFAEKHCNKFGRSANYKSKEKYKVIFDCID
;
A
#
# COMPACT_ATOMS: atom_id res chain seq x y z
N MET A 1 50.94 -14.88 -18.89
CA MET A 1 49.78 -15.30 -18.12
C MET A 1 49.22 -14.24 -17.15
N LYS A 2 49.66 -12.98 -17.21
CA LYS A 2 49.16 -11.93 -16.29
C LYS A 2 48.14 -10.96 -16.89
N LYS A 3 47.59 -11.21 -18.08
CA LYS A 3 46.63 -10.33 -18.77
C LYS A 3 45.19 -10.83 -18.87
N LEU A 4 44.90 -12.02 -18.34
CA LEU A 4 43.55 -12.62 -18.41
C LEU A 4 42.70 -12.38 -17.14
N LEU A 5 43.29 -11.87 -16.07
CA LEU A 5 42.56 -11.60 -14.82
C LEU A 5 41.87 -10.20 -14.78
N SER A 6 42.18 -9.32 -15.73
CA SER A 6 41.67 -7.93 -15.70
C SER A 6 40.33 -7.75 -16.39
N ILE A 7 39.83 -8.74 -17.12
CA ILE A 7 38.59 -8.63 -17.89
C ILE A 7 37.37 -9.10 -17.08
N ILE A 8 37.57 -9.91 -16.04
CA ILE A 8 36.47 -10.49 -15.25
C ILE A 8 35.94 -9.50 -14.22
N VAL A 9 36.73 -8.50 -13.82
CA VAL A 9 36.32 -7.52 -12.80
C VAL A 9 35.43 -6.39 -13.37
N LEU A 10 35.48 -6.15 -14.68
CA LEU A 10 34.71 -5.07 -15.29
C LEU A 10 33.25 -5.46 -15.65
N GLY A 11 32.93 -6.76 -15.64
CA GLY A 11 31.61 -7.28 -15.96
C GLY A 11 30.61 -7.27 -14.77
N LEU A 12 31.09 -7.07 -13.55
CA LEU A 12 30.27 -7.17 -12.33
C LEU A 12 29.71 -5.84 -11.82
N LEU A 13 30.03 -4.72 -12.45
CA LEU A 13 29.59 -3.39 -12.03
C LEU A 13 28.38 -2.85 -12.82
N LEU A 14 27.81 -3.64 -13.73
CA LEU A 14 26.62 -3.27 -14.52
C LEU A 14 25.33 -3.98 -14.06
N SER A 15 25.32 -4.60 -12.89
CA SER A 15 24.06 -4.90 -12.21
C SER A 15 23.50 -3.60 -11.63
N GLY A 16 23.18 -2.68 -12.54
CA GLY A 16 22.37 -1.52 -12.24
C GLY A 16 21.09 -1.98 -11.60
N CYS A 17 20.61 -1.25 -10.63
CA CYS A 17 19.33 -1.38 -9.98
C CYS A 17 18.18 -1.47 -11.00
N ALA A 18 18.01 -2.60 -11.64
CA ALA A 18 16.74 -3.00 -12.19
C ALA A 18 15.86 -3.19 -10.97
N ARG A 19 14.97 -2.24 -10.70
CA ARG A 19 13.81 -2.47 -9.82
C ARG A 19 13.09 -3.64 -10.46
N ASP A 20 13.25 -4.82 -9.89
CA ASP A 20 12.60 -6.01 -10.38
C ASP A 20 11.10 -5.86 -10.19
N ALA A 21 10.42 -5.39 -11.23
CA ALA A 21 8.98 -5.53 -11.34
C ALA A 21 8.69 -7.03 -11.35
N LYS A 22 8.25 -7.56 -10.22
CA LYS A 22 7.92 -8.97 -10.10
C LYS A 22 6.62 -9.22 -10.85
N ILE A 23 6.68 -10.04 -11.88
CA ILE A 23 5.51 -10.53 -12.60
C ILE A 23 5.02 -11.80 -11.87
N TYR A 24 3.81 -11.78 -11.36
CA TYR A 24 3.17 -12.94 -10.74
C TYR A 24 2.02 -13.42 -11.64
N PRO A 25 1.82 -14.74 -11.79
CA PRO A 25 0.59 -15.24 -12.38
C PRO A 25 -0.57 -14.89 -11.43
N GLY A 26 -1.45 -14.01 -11.89
CA GLY A 26 -2.69 -13.65 -11.21
C GLY A 26 -3.81 -14.65 -11.48
N PHE A 27 -5.03 -14.18 -11.59
CA PHE A 27 -6.15 -14.94 -12.14
C PHE A 27 -5.77 -15.55 -13.50
N VAL A 28 -6.46 -16.61 -13.92
CA VAL A 28 -6.19 -17.27 -15.21
C VAL A 28 -6.09 -16.21 -16.32
N GLY A 29 -4.86 -15.96 -16.78
CA GLY A 29 -4.55 -14.98 -17.82
C GLY A 29 -4.33 -13.53 -17.36
N SER A 30 -4.30 -13.22 -16.05
CA SER A 30 -3.96 -11.89 -15.55
C SER A 30 -2.46 -11.77 -15.26
N ASN A 31 -1.86 -10.63 -15.62
CA ASN A 31 -0.51 -10.28 -15.21
C ASN A 31 -0.55 -9.31 -14.03
N VAL A 32 0.32 -9.52 -13.08
CA VAL A 32 0.51 -8.67 -11.91
C VAL A 32 1.86 -8.00 -12.02
N VAL A 33 1.90 -6.69 -12.14
CA VAL A 33 3.13 -5.92 -12.27
C VAL A 33 3.14 -4.81 -11.23
N GLY A 34 4.13 -4.79 -10.37
CA GLY A 34 4.21 -3.77 -9.34
C GLY A 34 5.50 -3.81 -8.53
N ASP A 35 5.58 -2.85 -7.62
CA ASP A 35 6.68 -2.66 -6.67
C ASP A 35 6.13 -2.38 -5.25
N GLU A 36 6.97 -1.88 -4.35
CA GLU A 36 6.57 -1.53 -2.98
C GLU A 36 5.59 -0.35 -2.89
N PHE A 37 5.41 0.43 -3.96
CA PHE A 37 4.54 1.61 -3.99
C PHE A 37 3.17 1.32 -4.58
N GLY A 38 3.09 0.35 -5.48
CA GLY A 38 1.82 -0.01 -6.09
C GLY A 38 1.88 -1.20 -7.02
N VAL A 39 0.71 -1.61 -7.48
CA VAL A 39 0.56 -2.75 -8.38
C VAL A 39 -0.52 -2.50 -9.42
N LYS A 40 -0.29 -3.00 -10.63
CA LYS A 40 -1.26 -3.07 -11.71
C LYS A 40 -1.58 -4.52 -12.00
N ILE A 41 -2.85 -4.80 -12.17
CA ILE A 41 -3.35 -6.15 -12.47
C ILE A 41 -4.22 -6.04 -13.72
N ASP A 42 -3.81 -6.69 -14.79
CA ASP A 42 -4.56 -6.69 -16.05
C ASP A 42 -5.58 -7.82 -16.11
N ASN A 43 -6.41 -7.79 -17.18
CA ASN A 43 -7.43 -8.79 -17.47
C ASN A 43 -8.42 -9.03 -16.33
N ILE A 44 -8.88 -7.94 -15.70
CA ILE A 44 -9.89 -7.96 -14.64
C ILE A 44 -11.16 -7.23 -15.08
N TRP A 45 -12.31 -7.64 -14.55
CA TRP A 45 -13.58 -6.94 -14.78
C TRP A 45 -13.76 -5.73 -13.86
N LYS A 46 -13.48 -5.91 -12.58
CA LYS A 46 -13.57 -4.85 -11.55
C LYS A 46 -12.32 -4.85 -10.68
N ALA A 47 -11.87 -3.66 -10.34
CA ALA A 47 -10.70 -3.53 -9.45
C ALA A 47 -10.93 -4.20 -8.08
N SER A 48 -12.17 -4.23 -7.58
CA SER A 48 -12.53 -4.93 -6.33
C SER A 48 -12.30 -6.44 -6.40
N ASP A 49 -12.46 -7.05 -7.56
CA ASP A 49 -12.34 -8.51 -7.71
C ASP A 49 -10.90 -8.99 -7.56
N ALA A 50 -9.93 -8.14 -7.94
CA ALA A 50 -8.51 -8.43 -7.85
C ALA A 50 -7.83 -7.80 -6.61
N LEU A 51 -8.58 -7.19 -5.70
CA LEU A 51 -8.02 -6.55 -4.50
C LEU A 51 -7.22 -7.53 -3.64
N HIS A 52 -7.67 -8.78 -3.51
CA HIS A 52 -6.95 -9.81 -2.74
C HIS A 52 -5.59 -10.16 -3.35
N ILE A 53 -5.44 -10.07 -4.68
CA ILE A 53 -4.17 -10.27 -5.38
C ILE A 53 -3.25 -9.08 -5.12
N ALA A 54 -3.79 -7.87 -5.20
CA ALA A 54 -3.07 -6.64 -4.87
C ALA A 54 -2.62 -6.64 -3.41
N ASP A 55 -3.48 -7.04 -2.47
CA ASP A 55 -3.13 -7.19 -1.05
C ASP A 55 -2.00 -8.19 -0.84
N LYS A 56 -2.04 -9.34 -1.53
CA LYS A 56 -0.97 -10.33 -1.47
C LYS A 56 0.36 -9.76 -1.96
N HIS A 57 0.33 -8.93 -3.01
CA HIS A 57 1.52 -8.24 -3.48
C HIS A 57 2.04 -7.23 -2.45
N CYS A 58 1.17 -6.31 -1.99
CA CYS A 58 1.55 -5.25 -1.04
C CYS A 58 2.01 -5.80 0.32
N SER A 59 1.44 -6.94 0.76
CA SER A 59 1.78 -7.57 2.04
C SER A 59 3.23 -8.05 2.12
N GLN A 60 3.87 -8.31 0.97
CA GLN A 60 5.31 -8.64 0.90
C GLN A 60 6.18 -7.48 1.41
N PHE A 61 5.66 -6.25 1.38
CA PHE A 61 6.30 -5.03 1.84
C PHE A 61 5.72 -4.52 3.17
N GLY A 62 4.90 -5.32 3.86
CA GLY A 62 4.23 -4.93 5.09
C GLY A 62 3.16 -3.85 4.90
N LYS A 63 2.59 -3.77 3.69
CA LYS A 63 1.60 -2.78 3.28
C LYS A 63 0.28 -3.44 2.88
N LYS A 64 -0.78 -2.64 2.74
CA LYS A 64 -2.08 -3.06 2.21
C LYS A 64 -2.35 -2.38 0.87
N ALA A 65 -3.10 -3.06 0.01
CA ALA A 65 -3.53 -2.49 -1.25
C ALA A 65 -4.71 -1.53 -1.05
N PHE A 66 -4.67 -0.43 -1.76
CA PHE A 66 -5.77 0.52 -1.88
C PHE A 66 -6.09 0.73 -3.35
N ILE A 67 -7.37 0.58 -3.73
CA ILE A 67 -7.83 0.76 -5.10
C ILE A 67 -7.71 2.25 -5.45
N ILE A 68 -6.88 2.57 -6.44
CA ILE A 68 -6.78 3.92 -7.01
C ILE A 68 -7.81 4.11 -8.10
N GLY A 69 -8.01 3.10 -8.92
CA GLY A 69 -8.94 3.14 -10.02
C GLY A 69 -8.81 1.95 -10.95
N GLN A 70 -9.46 2.09 -12.10
CA GLN A 70 -9.44 1.10 -13.15
C GLN A 70 -9.35 1.82 -14.50
N SER A 71 -8.52 1.32 -15.39
CA SER A 71 -8.43 1.76 -16.78
C SER A 71 -8.67 0.57 -17.69
N GLY A 72 -9.84 0.52 -18.33
CA GLY A 72 -10.27 -0.64 -19.09
C GLY A 72 -10.32 -1.90 -18.23
N TYR A 73 -9.55 -2.91 -18.59
CA TYR A 73 -9.41 -4.16 -17.84
C TYR A 73 -8.18 -4.19 -16.92
N VAL A 74 -7.62 -3.02 -16.57
CA VAL A 74 -6.45 -2.91 -15.70
C VAL A 74 -6.84 -2.24 -14.39
N GLY A 75 -6.72 -2.95 -13.29
CA GLY A 75 -6.84 -2.40 -11.93
C GLY A 75 -5.54 -1.76 -11.48
N ILE A 76 -5.65 -0.62 -10.82
CA ILE A 76 -4.53 0.18 -10.32
C ILE A 76 -4.68 0.32 -8.81
N TYR A 77 -3.64 -0.08 -8.08
CA TYR A 77 -3.64 -0.13 -6.62
C TYR A 77 -2.37 0.52 -6.08
N ASP A 78 -2.50 1.30 -5.01
CA ASP A 78 -1.37 1.76 -4.20
C ASP A 78 -1.09 0.76 -3.07
N CYS A 79 0.18 0.52 -2.77
CA CYS A 79 0.60 -0.19 -1.57
C CYS A 79 0.86 0.83 -0.45
N VAL A 80 0.00 0.85 0.56
CA VAL A 80 0.01 1.84 1.63
C VAL A 80 0.19 1.16 2.99
N LYS A 81 1.05 1.73 3.82
CA LYS A 81 1.23 1.24 5.20
C LYS A 81 0.04 1.64 6.05
N GLN A 82 -0.59 0.67 6.69
CA GLN A 82 -1.62 0.94 7.70
C GLN A 82 -0.96 1.63 8.90
N ASN A 83 -1.51 2.75 9.34
CA ASN A 83 -0.91 3.55 10.40
C ASN A 83 -1.96 4.34 11.19
N ILE A 84 -1.69 4.52 12.49
CA ILE A 84 -2.41 5.44 13.37
C ILE A 84 -1.40 6.48 13.84
N SER A 85 -1.70 7.75 13.60
CA SER A 85 -0.87 8.87 14.04
C SER A 85 -1.74 10.00 14.58
N GLY A 86 -1.27 10.71 15.60
CA GLY A 86 -2.02 11.81 16.18
C GLY A 86 -1.43 12.26 17.51
N ASN A 87 -2.18 13.13 18.16
CA ASN A 87 -1.86 13.69 19.48
C ASN A 87 -3.16 13.85 20.32
N LYS A 88 -3.10 14.61 21.39
CA LYS A 88 -4.26 14.85 22.26
C LYS A 88 -5.44 15.59 21.58
N ASN A 89 -5.21 16.23 20.43
CA ASN A 89 -6.23 17.04 19.75
C ASN A 89 -6.86 16.31 18.56
N TYR A 90 -6.14 15.39 17.93
CA TYR A 90 -6.64 14.67 16.77
C TYR A 90 -5.94 13.30 16.57
N VAL A 91 -6.58 12.46 15.79
CA VAL A 91 -5.99 11.20 15.30
C VAL A 91 -6.30 11.00 13.82
N SER A 92 -5.31 10.53 13.08
CA SER A 92 -5.40 10.15 11.67
C SER A 92 -5.16 8.65 11.52
N LEU A 93 -6.10 7.96 10.92
CA LEU A 93 -6.07 6.52 10.69
C LEU A 93 -5.96 6.25 9.20
N THR A 94 -4.88 5.61 8.78
CA THR A 94 -4.61 5.27 7.38
C THR A 94 -5.00 3.82 7.11
N LEU A 95 -5.91 3.59 6.15
CA LEU A 95 -6.43 2.27 5.76
C LEU A 95 -7.19 1.53 6.87
N TYR A 96 -7.98 2.23 7.66
CA TYR A 96 -8.87 1.65 8.66
C TYR A 96 -10.34 1.56 8.17
N GLY A 97 -10.56 1.68 6.87
CA GLY A 97 -11.87 1.52 6.26
C GLY A 97 -12.74 2.78 6.29
N SER A 98 -14.00 2.61 6.64
CA SER A 98 -14.97 3.70 6.80
C SER A 98 -14.78 4.45 8.12
N GLU A 99 -15.58 5.51 8.31
CA GLU A 99 -15.68 6.19 9.61
C GLU A 99 -16.05 5.21 10.74
N GLU A 100 -17.04 4.35 10.49
CA GLU A 100 -17.52 3.36 11.46
C GLU A 100 -16.46 2.34 11.83
N ASP A 101 -15.68 1.85 10.84
CA ASP A 101 -14.60 0.90 11.05
C ASP A 101 -13.43 1.53 11.82
N ALA A 102 -13.15 2.80 11.57
CA ALA A 102 -12.05 3.55 12.17
C ALA A 102 -12.37 4.06 13.59
N LEU A 103 -13.64 4.30 13.91
CA LEU A 103 -14.08 4.92 15.17
C LEU A 103 -13.56 4.21 16.43
N PRO A 104 -13.60 2.87 16.57
CA PRO A 104 -13.09 2.21 17.77
C PRO A 104 -11.60 2.47 18.02
N PHE A 105 -10.82 2.61 16.96
CA PHE A 105 -9.39 2.91 17.05
C PHE A 105 -9.14 4.37 17.39
N ALA A 106 -9.97 5.28 16.85
CA ALA A 106 -9.93 6.69 17.18
C ALA A 106 -10.30 6.92 18.66
N GLU A 107 -11.37 6.28 19.15
CA GLU A 107 -11.78 6.32 20.55
C GLU A 107 -10.66 5.81 21.45
N LYS A 108 -10.05 4.68 21.14
CA LYS A 108 -8.92 4.16 21.89
C LYS A 108 -7.76 5.13 21.96
N HIS A 109 -7.50 5.91 20.89
CA HIS A 109 -6.45 6.93 20.88
C HIS A 109 -6.83 8.13 21.75
N CYS A 110 -8.02 8.72 21.54
CA CYS A 110 -8.47 9.92 22.26
C CYS A 110 -8.67 9.65 23.77
N ASN A 111 -9.15 8.47 24.14
CA ASN A 111 -9.35 8.06 25.53
C ASN A 111 -8.05 8.05 26.35
N LYS A 112 -6.88 7.89 25.73
CA LYS A 112 -5.58 8.03 26.42
C LYS A 112 -5.38 9.42 27.01
N PHE A 113 -6.11 10.41 26.48
CA PHE A 113 -6.07 11.81 26.90
C PHE A 113 -7.34 12.25 27.63
N GLY A 114 -8.23 11.29 27.97
CA GLY A 114 -9.52 11.54 28.60
C GLY A 114 -10.53 12.24 27.68
N ARG A 115 -10.41 12.04 26.37
CA ARG A 115 -11.22 12.66 25.32
C ARG A 115 -11.96 11.64 24.48
N SER A 116 -12.99 12.08 23.78
CA SER A 116 -13.79 11.29 22.84
C SER A 116 -13.42 11.62 21.41
N ALA A 117 -13.53 10.63 20.50
CA ALA A 117 -13.29 10.84 19.09
C ALA A 117 -14.54 11.43 18.41
N ASN A 118 -14.35 12.48 17.64
CA ASN A 118 -15.38 13.09 16.80
C ASN A 118 -14.91 13.12 15.36
N TYR A 119 -15.70 12.52 14.45
CA TYR A 119 -15.35 12.47 13.03
C TYR A 119 -15.16 13.86 12.45
N LYS A 120 -14.09 14.05 11.71
CA LYS A 120 -13.76 15.30 11.04
C LYS A 120 -13.84 15.20 9.53
N SER A 121 -13.09 14.29 8.94
CA SER A 121 -13.01 14.17 7.49
C SER A 121 -12.46 12.82 7.04
N LYS A 122 -12.68 12.52 5.76
CA LYS A 122 -12.03 11.42 5.06
C LYS A 122 -11.26 11.96 3.86
N GLU A 123 -9.99 11.62 3.78
CA GLU A 123 -9.10 12.00 2.69
C GLU A 123 -8.51 10.74 2.06
N LYS A 124 -8.88 10.45 0.81
CA LYS A 124 -8.39 9.27 0.07
C LYS A 124 -8.46 7.98 0.93
N TYR A 125 -7.36 7.59 1.56
CA TYR A 125 -7.23 6.41 2.41
C TYR A 125 -7.05 6.73 3.91
N LYS A 126 -7.23 7.99 4.31
CA LYS A 126 -7.15 8.44 5.72
C LYS A 126 -8.51 8.86 6.24
N VAL A 127 -8.80 8.47 7.47
CA VAL A 127 -9.93 8.96 8.25
C VAL A 127 -9.38 9.78 9.41
N ILE A 128 -9.90 10.98 9.62
CA ILE A 128 -9.42 11.93 10.62
C ILE A 128 -10.53 12.20 11.64
N PHE A 129 -10.18 12.11 12.91
CA PHE A 129 -11.04 12.45 14.03
C PHE A 129 -10.38 13.53 14.88
N ASP A 130 -11.18 14.46 15.38
CA ASP A 130 -10.77 15.38 16.43
C ASP A 130 -11.00 14.70 17.80
N CYS A 131 -10.07 14.87 18.75
CA CYS A 131 -10.26 14.45 20.14
C CYS A 131 -10.88 15.65 20.91
N ILE A 132 -12.12 15.49 21.31
CA ILE A 132 -12.90 16.53 22.01
C ILE A 132 -13.21 16.12 23.45
N ASP A 133 -13.44 17.11 24.33
CA ASP A 133 -13.80 16.93 25.74
C ASP A 133 -15.23 16.42 25.89
#